data_a792938913cfe4fb37cedcee01567beb
#
_entry.id   a792938913cfe4fb37cedcee01567beb
#
_cell.length_a   1.000
_cell.length_b   1.000
_cell.length_c   1.000
_cell.angle_alpha   90.00
_cell.angle_beta   90.00
_cell.angle_gamma   90.00
#
_symmetry.space_group_name_H-M   'P 1'
#
loop_
_entity.id
_entity.type
_entity.pdbx_description
1 polymer ?
#
loop_
_entity_poly.entity_id
_entity_poly.type
_entity_poly.pdbx_seq_one_letter_code
_entity_poly.pdbx_strand_id
1 'polypeptide(L)'
;STSKSDRYIPPGSFITYYFELFFKDGTKFRTEQKKDVILDSRFEWNNVAGEVVNVYFHGPVGRRANKLLEACEKTVTQMSNLLGVTEKKPISVIMYNNYSEMFDVVVKKSETQAGSLITEGQAFATENIVLVDGGSRSALGVSTHEITHVIVARASEDSYLGVPLWLNEGLAELANIEQDAGYDRYLEWAIDTGRILPFSSLNRFPGNPNLTLVAYGQSKSF
;
A
#
# COMPACT_ATOMS: atom_id res chain seq x y z
N SER A 1 -13.21 26.77 -13.35
CA SER A 1 -13.90 26.51 -12.08
C SER A 1 -13.23 25.34 -11.40
N THR A 2 -12.60 25.57 -10.26
CA THR A 2 -12.09 24.50 -9.41
C THR A 2 -13.26 24.01 -8.57
N SER A 3 -13.82 22.84 -8.92
CA SER A 3 -14.68 22.13 -7.99
C SER A 3 -13.78 21.63 -6.85
N LYS A 4 -14.02 22.07 -5.61
CA LYS A 4 -13.46 21.42 -4.43
C LYS A 4 -14.06 20.01 -4.38
N SER A 5 -13.29 19.02 -4.76
CA SER A 5 -13.63 17.63 -4.47
C SER A 5 -13.12 17.35 -3.04
N ASP A 6 -14.02 16.97 -2.13
CA ASP A 6 -13.64 16.51 -0.79
C ASP A 6 -13.00 15.11 -0.83
N ARG A 7 -12.66 14.62 -2.02
CA ARG A 7 -12.04 13.32 -2.21
C ARG A 7 -10.56 13.40 -1.89
N TYR A 8 -10.13 12.62 -0.92
CA TYR A 8 -8.71 12.45 -0.62
C TYR A 8 -7.96 11.88 -1.84
N ILE A 9 -6.84 12.49 -2.19
CA ILE A 9 -5.93 12.04 -3.25
C ILE A 9 -4.62 11.64 -2.58
N PRO A 10 -4.26 10.34 -2.57
CA PRO A 10 -3.04 9.90 -1.90
C PRO A 10 -1.79 10.42 -2.64
N PRO A 11 -0.70 10.74 -1.89
CA PRO A 11 0.60 10.98 -2.50
C PRO A 11 1.00 9.78 -3.38
N GLY A 12 1.58 10.04 -4.55
CA GLY A 12 1.89 9.03 -5.56
C GLY A 12 0.85 8.91 -6.67
N SER A 13 -0.29 9.63 -6.55
CA SER A 13 -1.31 9.67 -7.60
C SER A 13 -0.78 10.36 -8.86
N PHE A 14 -1.03 9.74 -10.02
CA PHE A 14 -0.74 10.37 -11.30
C PHE A 14 -1.89 11.28 -11.73
N ILE A 15 -1.56 12.48 -12.19
CA ILE A 15 -2.50 13.39 -12.83
C ILE A 15 -2.12 13.57 -14.29
N THR A 16 -3.15 13.74 -15.11
CA THR A 16 -3.00 14.17 -16.50
C THR A 16 -3.75 15.48 -16.67
N TYR A 17 -3.10 16.49 -17.17
CA TYR A 17 -3.69 17.80 -17.33
C TYR A 17 -3.25 18.47 -18.62
N TYR A 18 -4.04 19.43 -19.08
CA TYR A 18 -3.75 20.35 -20.17
C TYR A 18 -4.38 21.71 -19.85
N PHE A 19 -3.93 22.75 -20.53
CA PHE A 19 -4.53 24.07 -20.44
C PHE A 19 -5.34 24.37 -21.69
N GLU A 20 -6.54 24.94 -21.53
CA GLU A 20 -7.29 25.57 -22.60
C GLU A 20 -7.24 27.08 -22.45
N LEU A 21 -6.75 27.74 -23.48
CA LEU A 21 -6.70 29.20 -23.56
C LEU A 21 -7.85 29.66 -24.47
N PHE A 22 -8.62 30.60 -23.98
CA PHE A 22 -9.72 31.21 -24.70
C PHE A 22 -9.33 32.65 -25.04
N PHE A 23 -9.22 32.97 -26.32
CA PHE A 23 -8.85 34.29 -26.80
C PHE A 23 -10.10 35.17 -26.99
N LYS A 24 -9.90 36.49 -26.97
CA LYS A 24 -11.01 37.46 -27.10
C LYS A 24 -11.71 37.43 -28.46
N ASP A 25 -11.05 36.93 -29.47
CA ASP A 25 -11.57 36.74 -30.84
C ASP A 25 -12.42 35.46 -31.01
N GLY A 26 -12.62 34.69 -29.90
CA GLY A 26 -13.37 33.43 -29.87
C GLY A 26 -12.56 32.19 -30.24
N THR A 27 -11.29 32.34 -30.56
CA THR A 27 -10.41 31.19 -30.82
C THR A 27 -10.04 30.48 -29.53
N LYS A 28 -9.75 29.17 -29.64
CA LYS A 28 -9.32 28.32 -28.53
C LYS A 28 -8.01 27.64 -28.89
N PHE A 29 -7.14 27.56 -27.92
CA PHE A 29 -5.91 26.78 -28.01
C PHE A 29 -5.83 25.82 -26.85
N ARG A 30 -5.51 24.55 -27.12
CA ARG A 30 -5.28 23.53 -26.12
C ARG A 30 -3.81 23.12 -26.15
N THR A 31 -3.15 23.13 -24.99
CA THR A 31 -1.79 22.65 -24.86
C THR A 31 -1.74 21.12 -24.98
N GLU A 32 -0.57 20.59 -25.19
CA GLU A 32 -0.33 19.15 -25.04
C GLU A 32 -0.65 18.69 -23.62
N GLN A 33 -1.06 17.42 -23.51
CA GLN A 33 -1.28 16.78 -22.22
C GLN A 33 0.06 16.54 -21.51
N LYS A 34 0.10 16.87 -20.24
CA LYS A 34 1.21 16.56 -19.33
C LYS A 34 0.76 15.55 -18.31
N LYS A 35 1.64 14.62 -17.96
CA LYS A 35 1.50 13.73 -16.82
C LYS A 35 2.45 14.17 -15.72
N ASP A 36 1.96 14.15 -14.50
CA ASP A 36 2.76 14.45 -13.31
C ASP A 36 2.31 13.56 -12.16
N VAL A 37 3.14 13.45 -11.12
CA VAL A 37 2.83 12.74 -9.90
C VAL A 37 2.55 13.75 -8.78
N ILE A 38 1.45 13.55 -8.05
CA ILE A 38 1.15 14.33 -6.86
C ILE A 38 1.97 13.77 -5.72
N LEU A 39 2.87 14.57 -5.17
CA LEU A 39 3.66 14.23 -4.00
C LEU A 39 3.38 15.22 -2.86
N ASP A 40 3.73 14.85 -1.65
CA ASP A 40 3.61 15.68 -0.48
C ASP A 40 4.51 16.91 -0.59
N SER A 41 3.92 18.08 -0.65
CA SER A 41 4.63 19.34 -0.87
C SER A 41 5.51 19.81 0.30
N ARG A 42 5.48 19.10 1.42
CA ARG A 42 6.37 19.37 2.57
C ARG A 42 7.82 19.01 2.30
N PHE A 43 8.09 18.17 1.27
CA PHE A 43 9.41 17.60 1.02
C PHE A 43 9.84 17.76 -0.44
N GLU A 44 11.16 17.79 -0.65
CA GLU A 44 11.77 17.67 -1.98
C GLU A 44 12.02 16.19 -2.29
N TRP A 45 11.27 15.67 -3.25
CA TRP A 45 11.27 14.27 -3.58
C TRP A 45 12.27 13.91 -4.68
N ASN A 46 12.94 12.79 -4.49
CA ASN A 46 13.72 12.07 -5.48
C ASN A 46 13.02 10.75 -5.80
N ASN A 47 13.43 10.06 -6.86
CA ASN A 47 12.92 8.73 -7.15
C ASN A 47 14.01 7.79 -7.65
N VAL A 48 13.78 6.50 -7.42
CA VAL A 48 14.45 5.39 -8.10
C VAL A 48 13.36 4.55 -8.76
N ALA A 49 13.61 4.15 -10.02
CA ALA A 49 12.62 3.45 -10.83
C ALA A 49 13.12 2.07 -11.24
N GLY A 50 12.27 1.07 -11.14
CA GLY A 50 12.43 -0.28 -11.64
C GLY A 50 11.62 -0.52 -12.92
N GLU A 51 11.26 -1.79 -13.15
CA GLU A 51 10.45 -2.16 -14.32
C GLU A 51 8.96 -1.77 -14.11
N VAL A 52 8.44 -2.00 -12.90
CA VAL A 52 7.04 -1.76 -12.54
C VAL A 52 6.91 -0.84 -11.33
N VAL A 53 7.89 -0.82 -10.43
CA VAL A 53 7.86 -0.06 -9.18
C VAL A 53 8.67 1.22 -9.30
N ASN A 54 8.10 2.34 -8.82
CA ASN A 54 8.80 3.60 -8.63
C ASN A 54 8.78 3.95 -7.15
N VAL A 55 9.96 4.07 -6.53
CA VAL A 55 10.09 4.48 -5.14
C VAL A 55 10.44 5.96 -5.08
N TYR A 56 9.53 6.74 -4.51
CA TYR A 56 9.74 8.15 -4.21
C TYR A 56 10.22 8.30 -2.78
N PHE A 57 11.25 9.11 -2.57
CA PHE A 57 11.87 9.33 -1.26
C PHE A 57 12.41 10.75 -1.15
N HIS A 58 12.67 11.21 0.06
CA HIS A 58 13.30 12.50 0.31
C HIS A 58 14.50 12.38 1.24
N GLY A 59 15.43 13.35 1.17
CA GLY A 59 16.66 13.35 1.95
C GLY A 59 17.72 12.34 1.45
N PRO A 60 18.82 12.13 2.22
CA PRO A 60 19.99 11.37 1.77
C PRO A 60 19.84 9.84 1.98
N VAL A 61 18.67 9.27 1.70
CA VAL A 61 18.32 7.86 1.98
C VAL A 61 18.24 6.97 0.71
N GLY A 62 18.84 7.39 -0.40
CA GLY A 62 18.76 6.68 -1.68
C GLY A 62 19.20 5.21 -1.62
N ARG A 63 20.16 4.83 -0.77
CA ARG A 63 20.54 3.42 -0.57
C ARG A 63 19.39 2.59 -0.02
N ARG A 64 18.59 3.16 0.91
CA ARG A 64 17.41 2.51 1.48
C ARG A 64 16.31 2.38 0.42
N ALA A 65 16.08 3.44 -0.34
CA ALA A 65 15.12 3.44 -1.44
C ALA A 65 15.44 2.37 -2.50
N ASN A 66 16.72 2.18 -2.85
CA ASN A 66 17.14 1.12 -3.78
C ASN A 66 16.87 -0.29 -3.22
N LYS A 67 17.15 -0.54 -1.94
CA LYS A 67 16.84 -1.84 -1.31
C LYS A 67 15.34 -2.13 -1.30
N LEU A 68 14.54 -1.11 -1.04
CA LEU A 68 13.09 -1.21 -1.05
C LEU A 68 12.57 -1.48 -2.46
N LEU A 69 13.10 -0.78 -3.46
CA LEU A 69 12.80 -1.03 -4.87
C LEU A 69 13.07 -2.49 -5.26
N GLU A 70 14.26 -3.00 -4.94
CA GLU A 70 14.65 -4.39 -5.24
C GLU A 70 13.70 -5.40 -4.60
N ALA A 71 13.37 -5.23 -3.31
CA ALA A 71 12.43 -6.08 -2.60
C ALA A 71 11.04 -6.05 -3.24
N CYS A 72 10.52 -4.86 -3.53
CA CYS A 72 9.20 -4.68 -4.14
C CYS A 72 9.12 -5.27 -5.55
N GLU A 73 10.11 -5.04 -6.41
CA GLU A 73 10.13 -5.61 -7.77
C GLU A 73 10.14 -7.15 -7.75
N LYS A 74 10.93 -7.74 -6.85
CA LYS A 74 10.94 -9.19 -6.65
C LYS A 74 9.58 -9.71 -6.21
N THR A 75 8.95 -9.04 -5.24
CA THR A 75 7.61 -9.40 -4.75
C THR A 75 6.54 -9.27 -5.82
N VAL A 76 6.55 -8.16 -6.58
CA VAL A 76 5.64 -7.97 -7.72
C VAL A 76 5.78 -9.13 -8.70
N THR A 77 7.00 -9.51 -9.06
CA THR A 77 7.24 -10.62 -9.99
C THR A 77 6.71 -11.95 -9.42
N GLN A 78 7.01 -12.26 -8.16
CA GLN A 78 6.58 -13.51 -7.52
C GLN A 78 5.06 -13.60 -7.39
N MET A 79 4.42 -12.54 -6.88
CA MET A 79 2.98 -12.53 -6.66
C MET A 79 2.19 -12.42 -7.96
N SER A 80 2.69 -11.70 -8.96
CA SER A 80 2.08 -11.67 -10.28
C SER A 80 2.08 -13.04 -10.94
N ASN A 81 3.19 -13.77 -10.84
CA ASN A 81 3.26 -15.15 -11.35
C ASN A 81 2.30 -16.09 -10.60
N LEU A 82 2.23 -15.97 -9.28
CA LEU A 82 1.35 -16.79 -8.44
C LEU A 82 -0.13 -16.56 -8.76
N LEU A 83 -0.51 -15.28 -8.96
CA LEU A 83 -1.92 -14.86 -9.13
C LEU A 83 -2.32 -14.70 -10.61
N GLY A 84 -1.43 -14.98 -11.56
CA GLY A 84 -1.71 -14.87 -13.00
C GLY A 84 -1.85 -13.44 -13.51
N VAL A 85 -1.28 -12.46 -12.80
CA VAL A 85 -1.35 -11.04 -13.19
C VAL A 85 -0.31 -10.75 -14.27
N THR A 86 -0.75 -10.26 -15.42
CA THR A 86 0.13 -9.88 -16.55
C THR A 86 0.25 -8.36 -16.73
N GLU A 87 -0.59 -7.60 -16.03
CA GLU A 87 -0.61 -6.14 -16.14
C GLU A 87 0.63 -5.51 -15.51
N LYS A 88 1.31 -4.63 -16.28
CA LYS A 88 2.52 -3.92 -15.87
C LYS A 88 2.28 -2.42 -15.64
N LYS A 89 1.14 -2.04 -15.05
CA LYS A 89 0.95 -0.65 -14.64
C LYS A 89 1.97 -0.25 -13.57
N PRO A 90 2.54 0.96 -13.64
CA PRO A 90 3.46 1.45 -12.60
C PRO A 90 2.81 1.45 -11.22
N ILE A 91 3.59 1.08 -10.21
CA ILE A 91 3.24 1.17 -8.78
C ILE A 91 4.10 2.25 -8.15
N SER A 92 3.47 3.22 -7.48
CA SER A 92 4.17 4.25 -6.73
C SER A 92 4.34 3.83 -5.28
N VAL A 93 5.58 3.72 -4.80
CA VAL A 93 5.90 3.52 -3.39
C VAL A 93 6.44 4.82 -2.83
N ILE A 94 5.74 5.41 -1.87
CA ILE A 94 6.10 6.69 -1.24
C ILE A 94 6.75 6.38 0.11
N MET A 95 8.07 6.52 0.16
CA MET A 95 8.87 6.20 1.34
C MET A 95 9.11 7.47 2.18
N TYR A 96 8.41 7.57 3.30
CA TYR A 96 8.66 8.57 4.32
C TYR A 96 9.83 8.16 5.23
N ASN A 97 10.51 9.12 5.86
CA ASN A 97 11.66 8.81 6.71
C ASN A 97 11.29 8.33 8.11
N ASN A 98 10.05 8.56 8.52
CA ASN A 98 9.51 8.11 9.81
C ASN A 98 7.99 8.13 9.82
N TYR A 99 7.42 7.45 10.81
CA TYR A 99 5.98 7.36 11.01
C TYR A 99 5.28 8.72 11.14
N SER A 100 5.88 9.69 11.83
CA SER A 100 5.25 11.02 12.04
C SER A 100 5.00 11.75 10.73
N GLU A 101 5.95 11.66 9.78
CA GLU A 101 5.79 12.26 8.45
C GLU A 101 4.67 11.59 7.65
N MET A 102 4.62 10.25 7.70
CA MET A 102 3.62 9.45 7.00
C MET A 102 2.23 9.63 7.62
N PHE A 103 2.13 9.78 8.94
CA PHE A 103 0.87 9.84 9.69
C PHE A 103 -0.05 10.97 9.22
N ASP A 104 0.51 12.09 8.76
CA ASP A 104 -0.27 13.24 8.30
C ASP A 104 -1.00 12.97 6.97
N VAL A 105 -0.55 11.97 6.22
CA VAL A 105 -1.07 11.63 4.89
C VAL A 105 -1.72 10.24 4.80
N VAL A 106 -1.75 9.46 5.88
CA VAL A 106 -2.51 8.20 5.89
C VAL A 106 -3.99 8.48 6.12
N VAL A 107 -4.85 7.70 5.47
CA VAL A 107 -6.29 7.76 5.73
C VAL A 107 -6.56 7.18 7.10
N LYS A 108 -6.95 8.03 8.03
CA LYS A 108 -7.33 7.64 9.39
C LYS A 108 -8.61 6.80 9.33
N LYS A 109 -8.50 5.51 9.50
CA LYS A 109 -9.64 4.65 9.77
C LYS A 109 -10.10 4.99 11.20
N SER A 110 -11.32 5.37 11.41
CA SER A 110 -12.00 5.84 12.64
C SER A 110 -11.15 5.99 13.93
N GLU A 111 -11.48 6.97 14.79
CA GLU A 111 -10.74 7.26 16.05
C GLU A 111 -10.61 6.05 16.99
N THR A 112 -11.52 5.08 16.93
CA THR A 112 -11.49 3.85 17.72
C THR A 112 -10.45 2.83 17.24
N GLN A 113 -10.01 2.89 15.98
CA GLN A 113 -8.94 2.03 15.44
C GLN A 113 -7.56 2.70 15.48
N ALA A 114 -7.51 4.03 15.55
CA ALA A 114 -6.26 4.80 15.55
C ALA A 114 -5.40 4.62 16.83
N GLY A 115 -5.93 3.98 17.88
CA GLY A 115 -5.24 3.85 19.17
C GLY A 115 -4.54 2.52 19.44
N SER A 116 -4.69 1.49 18.60
CA SER A 116 -4.24 0.14 18.96
C SER A 116 -3.17 -0.49 18.07
N LEU A 117 -2.99 -0.03 16.83
CA LEU A 117 -1.96 -0.55 15.92
C LEU A 117 -1.33 0.62 15.15
N ILE A 118 -0.02 0.75 15.28
CA ILE A 118 0.78 1.66 14.46
C ILE A 118 0.80 1.09 13.05
N THR A 119 0.25 1.83 12.09
CA THR A 119 0.28 1.44 10.68
C THR A 119 1.63 1.91 10.09
N GLU A 120 2.56 1.00 9.88
CA GLU A 120 3.87 1.28 9.28
C GLU A 120 3.83 1.37 7.75
N GLY A 121 2.70 0.95 7.13
CA GLY A 121 2.41 1.03 5.71
C GLY A 121 0.91 1.17 5.42
N GLN A 122 0.58 1.61 4.22
CA GLN A 122 -0.79 1.64 3.71
C GLN A 122 -0.81 1.47 2.20
N ALA A 123 -1.56 0.47 1.72
CA ALA A 123 -1.84 0.33 0.29
C ALA A 123 -3.13 1.07 -0.10
N PHE A 124 -3.05 1.81 -1.21
CA PHE A 124 -4.19 2.24 -2.02
C PHE A 124 -4.18 1.33 -3.26
N ALA A 125 -4.68 0.13 -3.05
CA ALA A 125 -4.46 -1.00 -3.96
C ALA A 125 -4.99 -0.74 -5.38
N THR A 126 -6.18 -0.16 -5.49
CA THR A 126 -6.82 0.17 -6.78
C THR A 126 -6.16 1.35 -7.48
N GLU A 127 -5.48 2.23 -6.75
CA GLU A 127 -4.73 3.36 -7.26
C GLU A 127 -3.28 3.02 -7.61
N ASN A 128 -2.80 1.80 -7.28
CA ASN A 128 -1.41 1.35 -7.42
C ASN A 128 -0.42 2.19 -6.60
N ILE A 129 -0.75 2.51 -5.36
CA ILE A 129 0.05 3.34 -4.48
C ILE A 129 0.27 2.62 -3.15
N VAL A 130 1.49 2.71 -2.63
CA VAL A 130 1.89 2.23 -1.31
C VAL A 130 2.58 3.37 -0.56
N LEU A 131 2.15 3.66 0.65
CA LEU A 131 2.86 4.53 1.59
C LEU A 131 3.60 3.65 2.59
N VAL A 132 4.84 4.01 2.95
CA VAL A 132 5.63 3.24 3.90
C VAL A 132 6.47 4.14 4.80
N ASP A 133 6.53 3.78 6.10
CA ASP A 133 7.55 4.29 7.02
C ASP A 133 8.91 3.62 6.72
N GLY A 134 9.69 4.27 5.87
CA GLY A 134 11.03 3.79 5.52
C GLY A 134 12.05 3.89 6.66
N GLY A 135 11.72 4.52 7.79
CA GLY A 135 12.54 4.57 9.00
C GLY A 135 12.37 3.35 9.89
N SER A 136 11.29 2.61 9.74
CA SER A 136 11.05 1.37 10.47
C SER A 136 12.09 0.29 10.16
N ARG A 137 12.34 -0.58 11.15
CA ARG A 137 13.18 -1.77 10.97
C ARG A 137 12.52 -2.80 10.06
N SER A 138 11.20 -2.84 10.05
CA SER A 138 10.34 -3.71 9.24
C SER A 138 9.95 -3.11 7.87
N ALA A 139 10.59 -2.00 7.46
CA ALA A 139 10.20 -1.26 6.25
C ALA A 139 10.17 -2.14 4.98
N LEU A 140 11.10 -3.08 4.83
CA LEU A 140 11.12 -3.98 3.67
C LEU A 140 9.96 -4.97 3.72
N GLY A 141 9.74 -5.61 4.87
CA GLY A 141 8.63 -6.53 5.07
C GLY A 141 7.28 -5.85 4.88
N VAL A 142 7.09 -4.69 5.51
CA VAL A 142 5.88 -3.87 5.34
C VAL A 142 5.66 -3.50 3.87
N SER A 143 6.71 -3.08 3.15
CA SER A 143 6.57 -2.72 1.74
C SER A 143 6.16 -3.90 0.87
N THR A 144 6.70 -5.09 1.12
CA THR A 144 6.35 -6.31 0.37
C THR A 144 4.96 -6.82 0.72
N HIS A 145 4.51 -6.64 1.97
CA HIS A 145 3.13 -6.86 2.39
C HIS A 145 2.16 -5.92 1.66
N GLU A 146 2.39 -4.61 1.76
CA GLU A 146 1.49 -3.61 1.18
C GLU A 146 1.42 -3.67 -0.36
N ILE A 147 2.55 -3.93 -1.03
CA ILE A 147 2.54 -4.04 -2.49
C ILE A 147 1.78 -5.28 -2.97
N THR A 148 1.69 -6.32 -2.13
CA THR A 148 0.91 -7.51 -2.44
C THR A 148 -0.57 -7.20 -2.53
N HIS A 149 -1.11 -6.30 -1.70
CA HIS A 149 -2.51 -5.84 -1.84
C HIS A 149 -2.79 -5.22 -3.22
N VAL A 150 -1.80 -4.54 -3.82
CA VAL A 150 -1.92 -4.01 -5.18
C VAL A 150 -2.02 -5.16 -6.20
N ILE A 151 -1.21 -6.20 -6.05
CA ILE A 151 -1.24 -7.36 -6.96
C ILE A 151 -2.54 -8.16 -6.79
N VAL A 152 -3.04 -8.31 -5.56
CA VAL A 152 -4.35 -8.94 -5.29
C VAL A 152 -5.47 -8.12 -5.92
N ALA A 153 -5.43 -6.78 -5.84
CA ALA A 153 -6.41 -5.93 -6.49
C ALA A 153 -6.41 -6.10 -8.02
N ARG A 154 -5.24 -6.21 -8.64
CA ARG A 154 -5.11 -6.50 -10.08
C ARG A 154 -5.65 -7.87 -10.45
N ALA A 155 -5.36 -8.88 -9.65
CA ALA A 155 -5.84 -10.25 -9.88
C ALA A 155 -7.35 -10.39 -9.75
N SER A 156 -7.97 -9.59 -8.89
CA SER A 156 -9.41 -9.61 -8.62
C SER A 156 -10.21 -8.63 -9.48
N GLU A 157 -9.54 -7.79 -10.28
CA GLU A 157 -10.16 -6.79 -11.17
C GLU A 157 -11.20 -5.94 -10.41
N ASP A 158 -12.43 -5.84 -10.93
CA ASP A 158 -13.53 -5.08 -10.29
C ASP A 158 -14.06 -5.72 -9.00
N SER A 159 -13.59 -6.93 -8.67
CA SER A 159 -14.07 -7.71 -7.51
C SER A 159 -13.21 -7.54 -6.26
N TYR A 160 -12.25 -6.61 -6.24
CA TYR A 160 -11.31 -6.45 -5.10
C TYR A 160 -11.99 -6.27 -3.75
N LEU A 161 -13.08 -5.51 -3.69
CA LEU A 161 -13.86 -5.34 -2.45
C LEU A 161 -14.58 -6.62 -1.99
N GLY A 162 -14.70 -7.62 -2.85
CA GLY A 162 -15.25 -8.93 -2.54
C GLY A 162 -14.21 -9.96 -2.13
N VAL A 163 -12.91 -9.65 -2.22
CA VAL A 163 -11.84 -10.54 -1.75
C VAL A 163 -11.95 -10.68 -0.22
N PRO A 164 -12.08 -11.91 0.32
CA PRO A 164 -12.15 -12.11 1.76
C PRO A 164 -10.91 -11.53 2.46
N LEU A 165 -11.13 -10.84 3.60
CA LEU A 165 -10.01 -10.17 4.30
C LEU A 165 -8.90 -11.15 4.65
N TRP A 166 -9.24 -12.35 5.16
CA TRP A 166 -8.26 -13.38 5.51
C TRP A 166 -7.38 -13.80 4.33
N LEU A 167 -7.96 -13.88 3.11
CA LEU A 167 -7.20 -14.24 1.91
C LEU A 167 -6.28 -13.09 1.50
N ASN A 168 -6.77 -11.85 1.50
CA ASN A 168 -5.99 -10.68 1.15
C ASN A 168 -4.80 -10.50 2.10
N GLU A 169 -5.04 -10.58 3.42
CA GLU A 169 -3.98 -10.47 4.43
C GLU A 169 -3.05 -11.70 4.44
N GLY A 170 -3.60 -12.89 4.24
CA GLY A 170 -2.81 -14.12 4.16
C GLY A 170 -1.82 -14.11 3.00
N LEU A 171 -2.23 -13.66 1.82
CA LEU A 171 -1.35 -13.48 0.66
C LEU A 171 -0.29 -12.38 0.92
N ALA A 172 -0.67 -11.29 1.58
CA ALA A 172 0.25 -10.22 1.93
C ALA A 172 1.30 -10.69 2.94
N GLU A 173 0.91 -11.48 3.95
CA GLU A 173 1.86 -12.08 4.91
C GLU A 173 2.72 -13.19 4.27
N LEU A 174 2.20 -13.94 3.32
CA LEU A 174 3.00 -14.91 2.55
C LEU A 174 4.14 -14.21 1.78
N ALA A 175 3.88 -13.03 1.26
CA ALA A 175 4.84 -12.23 0.50
C ALA A 175 5.75 -11.36 1.37
N ASN A 176 5.42 -11.18 2.66
CA ASN A 176 6.21 -10.42 3.61
C ASN A 176 7.59 -11.07 3.82
N ILE A 177 8.66 -10.41 3.36
CA ILE A 177 10.04 -10.95 3.46
C ILE A 177 10.63 -10.88 4.86
N GLU A 178 10.00 -10.15 5.78
CA GLU A 178 10.39 -10.00 7.19
C GLU A 178 9.26 -10.51 8.09
N GLN A 179 8.90 -11.79 7.91
CA GLN A 179 7.77 -12.41 8.61
C GLN A 179 7.90 -12.31 10.13
N ASP A 180 6.82 -11.87 10.79
CA ASP A 180 6.78 -11.82 12.24
C ASP A 180 6.49 -13.21 12.84
N ALA A 181 7.49 -13.75 13.54
CA ALA A 181 7.34 -15.00 14.31
C ALA A 181 6.28 -14.87 15.44
N GLY A 182 5.81 -13.67 15.75
CA GLY A 182 4.70 -13.45 16.67
C GLY A 182 3.41 -14.08 16.17
N TYR A 183 3.13 -14.02 14.87
CA TYR A 183 1.91 -14.61 14.29
C TYR A 183 1.85 -16.13 14.52
N ASP A 184 2.96 -16.83 14.31
CA ASP A 184 3.03 -18.28 14.52
C ASP A 184 2.83 -18.64 16.00
N ARG A 185 3.45 -17.89 16.92
CA ARG A 185 3.29 -18.07 18.37
C ARG A 185 1.86 -17.82 18.85
N TYR A 186 1.20 -16.79 18.32
CA TYR A 186 -0.21 -16.52 18.65
C TYR A 186 -1.14 -17.57 18.08
N LEU A 187 -0.83 -18.10 16.90
CA LEU A 187 -1.58 -19.21 16.32
C LEU A 187 -1.44 -20.48 17.16
N GLU A 188 -0.21 -20.87 17.54
CA GLU A 188 0.07 -22.01 18.43
C GLU A 188 -0.69 -21.85 19.75
N TRP A 189 -0.59 -20.68 20.41
CA TRP A 189 -1.35 -20.39 21.62
C TRP A 189 -2.86 -20.55 21.43
N ALA A 190 -3.40 -20.11 20.30
CA ALA A 190 -4.83 -20.22 20.02
C ALA A 190 -5.27 -21.67 19.80
N ILE A 191 -4.42 -22.49 19.17
CA ILE A 191 -4.64 -23.94 19.02
C ILE A 191 -4.65 -24.61 20.38
N ASP A 192 -3.62 -24.39 21.19
CA ASP A 192 -3.45 -25.03 22.50
C ASP A 192 -4.56 -24.66 23.50
N THR A 193 -5.12 -23.46 23.38
CA THR A 193 -6.15 -22.96 24.28
C THR A 193 -7.57 -23.06 23.73
N GLY A 194 -7.76 -23.62 22.52
CA GLY A 194 -9.07 -23.71 21.87
C GLY A 194 -9.65 -22.36 21.48
N ARG A 195 -8.81 -21.36 21.18
CA ARG A 195 -9.19 -19.98 20.82
C ARG A 195 -9.02 -19.67 19.32
N ILE A 196 -8.99 -20.71 18.51
CA ILE A 196 -9.02 -20.56 17.05
C ILE A 196 -10.30 -19.80 16.65
N LEU A 197 -10.17 -18.81 15.81
CA LEU A 197 -11.30 -18.04 15.32
C LEU A 197 -12.09 -18.86 14.28
N PRO A 198 -13.42 -18.85 14.33
CA PRO A 198 -14.23 -19.43 13.27
C PRO A 198 -13.88 -18.81 11.90
N PHE A 199 -13.78 -19.63 10.87
CA PHE A 199 -13.43 -19.17 9.53
C PHE A 199 -14.33 -18.04 9.02
N SER A 200 -15.63 -18.10 9.33
CA SER A 200 -16.60 -17.07 8.99
C SER A 200 -16.31 -15.70 9.62
N SER A 201 -15.59 -15.67 10.75
CA SER A 201 -15.22 -14.42 11.42
C SER A 201 -13.94 -13.76 10.86
N LEU A 202 -13.16 -14.49 10.06
CA LEU A 202 -11.93 -13.97 9.47
C LEU A 202 -12.16 -12.98 8.31
N ASN A 203 -13.42 -12.78 7.89
CA ASN A 203 -13.78 -11.72 6.94
C ASN A 203 -13.76 -10.32 7.57
N ARG A 204 -13.70 -10.25 8.91
CA ARG A 204 -13.50 -9.01 9.67
C ARG A 204 -12.61 -9.31 10.87
N PHE A 205 -11.40 -8.79 10.86
CA PHE A 205 -10.50 -9.03 11.98
C PHE A 205 -11.02 -8.40 13.27
N PRO A 206 -10.84 -9.09 14.42
CA PRO A 206 -11.29 -8.59 15.73
C PRO A 206 -10.58 -7.28 16.09
N GLY A 207 -11.29 -6.37 16.78
CA GLY A 207 -10.67 -5.14 17.32
C GLY A 207 -9.78 -5.38 18.55
N ASN A 208 -9.74 -6.59 19.08
CA ASN A 208 -8.83 -6.97 20.16
C ASN A 208 -7.44 -7.29 19.59
N PRO A 209 -6.35 -6.62 20.02
CA PRO A 209 -5.02 -6.80 19.45
C PRO A 209 -4.55 -8.25 19.42
N ASN A 210 -4.73 -9.01 20.50
CA ASN A 210 -4.29 -10.41 20.58
C ASN A 210 -5.03 -11.31 19.58
N LEU A 211 -6.34 -11.11 19.44
CA LEU A 211 -7.15 -11.87 18.47
C LEU A 211 -6.88 -11.44 17.04
N THR A 212 -6.49 -10.20 16.82
CA THR A 212 -6.01 -9.72 15.51
C THR A 212 -4.74 -10.46 15.10
N LEU A 213 -3.79 -10.65 16.01
CA LEU A 213 -2.57 -11.42 15.73
C LEU A 213 -2.88 -12.90 15.46
N VAL A 214 -3.87 -13.49 16.15
CA VAL A 214 -4.38 -14.83 15.82
C VAL A 214 -4.98 -14.86 14.41
N ALA A 215 -5.77 -13.84 14.04
CA ALA A 215 -6.37 -13.75 12.72
C ALA A 215 -5.31 -13.69 11.60
N TYR A 216 -4.23 -12.90 11.78
CA TYR A 216 -3.09 -12.87 10.85
C TYR A 216 -2.39 -14.24 10.77
N GLY A 217 -2.11 -14.88 11.92
CA GLY A 217 -1.50 -16.21 11.96
C GLY A 217 -2.35 -17.26 11.24
N GLN A 218 -3.67 -17.26 11.45
CA GLN A 218 -4.58 -18.15 10.76
C GLN A 218 -4.62 -17.85 9.24
N SER A 219 -4.69 -16.58 8.84
CA SER A 219 -4.75 -16.16 7.44
C SER A 219 -3.49 -16.59 6.67
N LYS A 220 -2.32 -16.46 7.29
CA LYS A 220 -1.03 -16.89 6.72
C LYS A 220 -0.96 -18.41 6.58
N SER A 221 -1.63 -19.17 7.44
CA SER A 221 -1.52 -20.65 7.48
C SER A 221 -2.44 -21.36 6.49
N PHE A 222 -3.39 -20.67 5.90
CA PHE A 222 -4.29 -21.21 4.86
C PHE A 222 -3.69 -21.09 3.47
#